data_817574f8a9ff3ba9459e9f7817fe2bdb
#
_entry.id   817574f8a9ff3ba9459e9f7817fe2bdb
#
_cell.length_a   1.000
_cell.length_b   1.000
_cell.length_c   1.000
_cell.angle_alpha   90.00
_cell.angle_beta   90.00
_cell.angle_gamma   90.00
#
_symmetry.space_group_name_H-M   'P 1'
#
loop_
_entity.id
_entity.type
_entity.pdbx_description
1 polymer ?
#
loop_
_entity_poly.entity_id
_entity_poly.type
_entity_poly.pdbx_seq_one_letter_code
_entity_poly.pdbx_strand_id
1 'polypeptide(L)'
;MVWSYPLQKHVMSTPAIYDGLVFIADCGRAFHCLDAETGKPHWTGEIKGEAWASPMVADGRVYLGTRSGSFYVFAASKEKKILSTAELGDPISATATAANGVLYVATMTHLYAVQNGAHGDAAGN
;
A
#
# COMPACT_ATOMS: atom_id res chain seq x y z
N MET A 1 -3.25 -20.26 17.27
CA MET A 1 -3.01 -21.04 16.05
C MET A 1 -2.13 -20.26 15.08
N VAL A 2 -1.22 -20.96 14.45
CA VAL A 2 -0.31 -20.35 13.47
C VAL A 2 -0.73 -20.79 12.08
N TRP A 3 -0.72 -19.84 11.16
CA TRP A 3 -1.03 -20.12 9.76
C TRP A 3 0.09 -19.61 8.87
N SER A 4 0.09 -20.03 7.62
CA SER A 4 1.02 -19.54 6.63
C SER A 4 0.29 -19.30 5.32
N TYR A 5 0.86 -18.41 4.50
CA TYR A 5 0.29 -18.05 3.21
C TYR A 5 1.44 -18.01 2.20
N PRO A 6 1.38 -18.81 1.14
CA PRO A 6 2.48 -18.85 0.17
C PRO A 6 2.50 -17.60 -0.69
N LEU A 7 3.68 -17.03 -0.86
CA LEU A 7 3.91 -15.90 -1.74
C LEU A 7 4.77 -16.36 -2.91
N GLN A 8 4.52 -15.83 -4.08
CA GLN A 8 5.21 -16.28 -5.28
C GLN A 8 6.61 -15.73 -5.39
N LYS A 9 6.83 -14.56 -4.80
CA LYS A 9 8.12 -13.90 -4.84
C LYS A 9 8.50 -13.45 -3.44
N HIS A 10 9.75 -13.08 -3.28
CA HIS A 10 10.22 -12.61 -1.99
C HIS A 10 9.52 -11.29 -1.60
N VAL A 11 9.57 -10.98 -0.32
CA VAL A 11 8.94 -9.80 0.24
C VAL A 11 10.03 -8.90 0.80
N MET A 12 10.04 -7.65 0.36
CA MET A 12 10.99 -6.65 0.83
C MET A 12 10.38 -5.71 1.87
N SER A 13 9.09 -5.86 2.14
CA SER A 13 8.36 -4.94 2.99
C SER A 13 7.73 -5.66 4.18
N THR A 14 7.27 -4.87 5.14
CA THR A 14 6.60 -5.37 6.33
C THR A 14 5.09 -5.36 6.08
N PRO A 15 4.37 -6.40 6.51
CA PRO A 15 2.91 -6.37 6.37
C PRO A 15 2.27 -5.32 7.28
N ALA A 16 1.11 -4.82 6.87
CA ALA A 16 0.31 -3.91 7.67
C ALA A 16 -0.93 -4.64 8.17
N ILE A 17 -1.34 -4.33 9.38
CA ILE A 17 -2.48 -4.99 10.01
C ILE A 17 -3.52 -3.94 10.40
N TYR A 18 -4.77 -4.21 10.07
CA TYR A 18 -5.87 -3.31 10.40
C TYR A 18 -7.18 -4.09 10.47
N ASP A 19 -7.87 -3.99 11.61
CA ASP A 19 -9.23 -4.54 11.78
C ASP A 19 -9.34 -6.00 11.33
N GLY A 20 -8.40 -6.83 11.80
CA GLY A 20 -8.41 -8.25 11.47
C GLY A 20 -7.95 -8.59 10.07
N LEU A 21 -7.37 -7.63 9.36
CA LEU A 21 -6.87 -7.82 8.00
C LEU A 21 -5.35 -7.66 7.97
N VAL A 22 -4.71 -8.47 7.13
CA VAL A 22 -3.27 -8.36 6.89
C VAL A 22 -3.05 -7.97 5.44
N PHE A 23 -2.34 -6.89 5.22
CA PHE A 23 -2.01 -6.42 3.88
C PHE A 23 -0.53 -6.64 3.63
N ILE A 24 -0.19 -7.36 2.57
CA ILE A 24 1.20 -7.63 2.23
C ILE A 24 1.39 -7.60 0.72
N ALA A 25 2.52 -7.04 0.29
CA ALA A 25 2.87 -6.97 -1.12
C ALA A 25 4.15 -7.74 -1.35
N ASP A 26 4.20 -8.52 -2.42
CA ASP A 26 5.42 -9.23 -2.78
C ASP A 26 6.07 -8.58 -4.01
N CYS A 27 7.30 -8.97 -4.31
CA CYS A 27 8.02 -8.43 -5.45
C CYS A 27 7.54 -9.01 -6.78
N GLY A 28 6.53 -9.87 -6.74
CA GLY A 28 5.89 -10.41 -7.93
C GLY A 28 4.75 -9.55 -8.43
N ARG A 29 4.65 -8.32 -7.95
CA ARG A 29 3.60 -7.38 -8.36
C ARG A 29 2.22 -7.79 -7.89
N ALA A 30 2.15 -8.44 -6.74
CA ALA A 30 0.87 -8.84 -6.17
C ALA A 30 0.70 -8.22 -4.78
N PHE A 31 -0.49 -7.74 -4.50
CA PHE A 31 -0.85 -7.18 -3.22
C PHE A 31 -2.00 -8.01 -2.65
N HIS A 32 -1.83 -8.48 -1.43
CA HIS A 32 -2.73 -9.45 -0.82
C HIS A 32 -3.40 -8.88 0.42
N CYS A 33 -4.67 -9.19 0.57
CA CYS A 33 -5.41 -8.90 1.80
C CYS A 33 -5.87 -10.22 2.38
N LEU A 34 -5.39 -10.55 3.57
CA LEU A 34 -5.66 -11.83 4.20
C LEU A 34 -6.42 -11.63 5.50
N ASP A 35 -7.13 -12.68 5.92
CA ASP A 35 -7.74 -12.71 7.24
C ASP A 35 -6.63 -12.92 8.27
N ALA A 36 -6.57 -12.09 9.30
CA ALA A 36 -5.48 -12.14 10.27
C ALA A 36 -5.54 -13.38 11.15
N GLU A 37 -6.73 -13.96 11.32
CA GLU A 37 -6.87 -15.15 12.17
C GLU A 37 -6.56 -16.43 11.42
N THR A 38 -7.00 -16.54 10.16
CA THR A 38 -6.94 -17.78 9.42
C THR A 38 -5.89 -17.80 8.32
N GLY A 39 -5.43 -16.62 7.88
CA GLY A 39 -4.49 -16.54 6.77
C GLY A 39 -5.14 -16.73 5.41
N LYS A 40 -6.45 -16.82 5.36
CA LYS A 40 -7.14 -16.99 4.09
C LYS A 40 -7.24 -15.66 3.34
N PRO A 41 -7.01 -15.66 2.03
CA PRO A 41 -7.08 -14.41 1.28
C PRO A 41 -8.51 -13.94 1.12
N HIS A 42 -8.73 -12.65 1.36
CA HIS A 42 -9.98 -12.01 1.01
C HIS A 42 -9.93 -11.53 -0.44
N TRP A 43 -8.79 -10.97 -0.83
CA TRP A 43 -8.57 -10.58 -2.22
C TRP A 43 -7.08 -10.47 -2.51
N THR A 44 -6.78 -10.50 -3.79
CA THR A 44 -5.43 -10.30 -4.32
C THR A 44 -5.54 -9.33 -5.47
N GLY A 45 -4.66 -8.35 -5.51
CA GLY A 45 -4.64 -7.36 -6.56
C GLY A 45 -3.31 -7.32 -7.27
N GLU A 46 -3.34 -7.01 -8.56
CA GLU A 46 -2.13 -6.82 -9.33
C GLU A 46 -1.73 -5.35 -9.26
N ILE A 47 -0.44 -5.09 -9.08
CA ILE A 47 0.09 -3.74 -9.00
C ILE A 47 1.20 -3.57 -10.03
N LYS A 48 1.43 -2.33 -10.46
CA LYS A 48 2.52 -2.03 -11.37
C LYS A 48 3.83 -1.93 -10.60
N GLY A 49 4.80 -2.74 -11.00
CA GLY A 49 6.12 -2.68 -10.40
C GLY A 49 6.20 -3.42 -9.08
N GLU A 50 7.43 -3.51 -8.58
CA GLU A 50 7.71 -4.23 -7.35
C GLU A 50 7.44 -3.35 -6.15
N ALA A 51 6.88 -3.94 -5.10
CA ALA A 51 6.62 -3.22 -3.87
C ALA A 51 7.78 -3.44 -2.90
N TRP A 52 8.64 -2.46 -2.79
CA TRP A 52 9.73 -2.45 -1.81
C TRP A 52 9.33 -1.67 -0.56
N ALA A 53 8.39 -0.75 -0.71
CA ALA A 53 7.86 -0.01 0.42
C ALA A 53 6.80 -0.84 1.13
N SER A 54 6.70 -0.69 2.44
CA SER A 54 5.66 -1.36 3.20
C SER A 54 4.34 -0.64 3.02
N PRO A 55 3.22 -1.36 2.98
CA PRO A 55 1.93 -0.70 2.98
C PRO A 55 1.70 0.02 4.31
N MET A 56 0.99 1.13 4.27
CA MET A 56 0.63 1.87 5.46
C MET A 56 -0.88 2.00 5.53
N VAL A 57 -1.45 1.75 6.70
CA VAL A 57 -2.88 1.88 6.91
C VAL A 57 -3.16 3.12 7.75
N ALA A 58 -4.07 3.97 7.28
CA ALA A 58 -4.52 5.14 8.00
C ALA A 58 -5.92 5.52 7.52
N ASP A 59 -6.78 5.90 8.45
CA ASP A 59 -8.14 6.35 8.14
C ASP A 59 -8.93 5.36 7.27
N GLY A 60 -8.77 4.08 7.53
CA GLY A 60 -9.49 3.05 6.79
C GLY A 60 -9.00 2.87 5.36
N ARG A 61 -7.81 3.36 5.04
CA ARG A 61 -7.21 3.22 3.72
C ARG A 61 -5.84 2.61 3.82
N VAL A 62 -5.45 1.89 2.76
CA VAL A 62 -4.12 1.30 2.65
C VAL A 62 -3.37 2.03 1.55
N TYR A 63 -2.20 2.51 1.87
CA TYR A 63 -1.34 3.27 0.95
C TYR A 63 -0.14 2.42 0.58
N LEU A 64 0.14 2.29 -0.72
CA LEU A 64 1.24 1.46 -1.20
C LEU A 64 1.93 2.12 -2.38
N GLY A 65 3.25 2.27 -2.28
CA GLY A 65 4.07 2.77 -3.37
C GLY A 65 4.90 1.65 -3.99
N THR A 66 5.19 1.76 -5.28
CA THR A 66 5.98 0.77 -5.98
C THR A 66 7.23 1.38 -6.60
N ARG A 67 8.13 0.49 -7.03
CA ARG A 67 9.38 0.91 -7.67
C ARG A 67 9.17 1.49 -9.06
N SER A 68 8.02 1.29 -9.65
CA SER A 68 7.70 1.92 -10.93
C SER A 68 7.19 3.35 -10.77
N GLY A 69 7.03 3.82 -9.52
CA GLY A 69 6.52 5.15 -9.26
C GLY A 69 5.01 5.21 -9.14
N SER A 70 4.35 4.07 -9.11
CA SER A 70 2.90 4.03 -8.93
C SER A 70 2.56 4.08 -7.45
N PHE A 71 1.60 4.91 -7.10
CA PHE A 71 1.14 5.03 -5.72
C PHE A 71 -0.34 4.70 -5.67
N TYR A 72 -0.67 3.68 -4.89
CA TYR A 72 -2.03 3.15 -4.81
C TYR A 72 -2.67 3.46 -3.47
N VAL A 73 -3.96 3.74 -3.49
CA VAL A 73 -4.77 3.86 -2.29
C VAL A 73 -5.91 2.85 -2.41
N PHE A 74 -5.94 1.89 -1.51
CA PHE A 74 -7.01 0.89 -1.45
C PHE A 74 -7.87 1.13 -0.22
N ALA A 75 -9.12 0.68 -0.27
CA ALA A 75 -9.91 0.62 0.95
C ALA A 75 -9.37 -0.51 1.83
N ALA A 76 -9.26 -0.27 3.13
CA ALA A 76 -8.83 -1.30 4.08
C ALA A 76 -10.05 -2.15 4.43
N SER A 77 -10.44 -3.04 3.53
CA SER A 77 -11.66 -3.83 3.69
C SER A 77 -11.48 -5.21 3.09
N LYS A 78 -12.47 -6.06 3.35
CA LYS A 78 -12.49 -7.43 2.83
C LYS A 78 -12.80 -7.49 1.34
N GLU A 79 -13.17 -6.36 0.74
CA GLU A 79 -13.42 -6.29 -0.69
C GLU A 79 -12.34 -5.45 -1.33
N LYS A 80 -11.83 -5.91 -2.45
CA LYS A 80 -10.82 -5.15 -3.18
C LYS A 80 -11.46 -3.90 -3.77
N LYS A 81 -10.94 -2.75 -3.36
CA LYS A 81 -11.45 -1.48 -3.86
C LYS A 81 -10.31 -0.49 -3.97
N ILE A 82 -10.00 -0.12 -5.19
CA ILE A 82 -8.95 0.87 -5.45
C ILE A 82 -9.60 2.24 -5.41
N LEU A 83 -9.17 3.06 -4.45
CA LEU A 83 -9.74 4.39 -4.28
C LEU A 83 -9.03 5.42 -5.13
N SER A 84 -7.73 5.23 -5.36
CA SER A 84 -6.95 6.20 -6.11
C SER A 84 -5.67 5.55 -6.61
N THR A 85 -5.15 6.05 -7.73
CA THR A 85 -3.86 5.65 -8.26
C THR A 85 -3.17 6.90 -8.80
N ALA A 86 -1.91 7.08 -8.45
CA ALA A 86 -1.13 8.22 -8.94
C ALA A 86 0.20 7.70 -9.47
N GLU A 87 0.67 8.32 -10.56
CA GLU A 87 1.98 8.01 -11.12
C GLU A 87 2.90 9.17 -10.78
N LEU A 88 3.90 8.90 -9.93
CA LEU A 88 4.79 9.96 -9.46
C LEU A 88 6.07 10.05 -10.30
N GLY A 89 6.30 9.09 -11.16
CA GLY A 89 7.39 9.16 -12.11
C GLY A 89 8.75 8.68 -11.61
N ASP A 90 8.89 8.50 -10.31
CA ASP A 90 10.14 8.05 -9.70
C ASP A 90 9.88 6.87 -8.79
N PRO A 91 10.84 5.95 -8.64
CA PRO A 91 10.65 4.80 -7.75
C PRO A 91 10.32 5.20 -6.33
N ILE A 92 9.40 4.47 -5.72
CA ILE A 92 9.02 4.63 -4.33
C ILE A 92 9.54 3.43 -3.57
N SER A 93 10.50 3.65 -2.69
CA SER A 93 11.12 2.56 -1.91
C SER A 93 10.88 2.70 -0.42
N ALA A 94 10.27 3.81 0.01
CA ALA A 94 10.01 4.08 1.41
C ALA A 94 8.52 4.07 1.68
N THR A 95 8.16 3.63 2.88
CA THR A 95 6.78 3.61 3.30
C THR A 95 6.25 5.02 3.47
N ALA A 96 5.02 5.28 3.00
CA ALA A 96 4.36 6.55 3.24
C ALA A 96 4.13 6.76 4.73
N THR A 97 4.12 8.00 5.16
CA THR A 97 3.93 8.35 6.57
C THR A 97 2.82 9.39 6.69
N ALA A 98 1.92 9.19 7.63
CA ALA A 98 0.84 10.13 7.88
C ALA A 98 1.10 10.86 9.19
N ALA A 99 0.95 12.18 9.18
CA ALA A 99 1.09 12.99 10.37
C ALA A 99 0.21 14.24 10.24
N ASN A 100 -0.55 14.53 11.28
CA ASN A 100 -1.39 15.74 11.33
C ASN A 100 -2.28 15.92 10.11
N GLY A 101 -2.87 14.83 9.64
CA GLY A 101 -3.76 14.89 8.49
C GLY A 101 -3.06 15.02 7.14
N VAL A 102 -1.75 14.91 7.12
CA VAL A 102 -0.96 15.00 5.90
C VAL A 102 -0.26 13.68 5.65
N LEU A 103 -0.32 13.20 4.43
CA LEU A 103 0.37 11.99 4.01
C LEU A 103 1.65 12.39 3.28
N TYR A 104 2.76 11.82 3.72
CA TYR A 104 4.05 12.11 3.12
C TYR A 104 4.54 10.90 2.35
N VAL A 105 4.87 11.09 1.08
CA VAL A 105 5.35 10.03 0.20
C VAL A 105 6.68 10.47 -0.38
N ALA A 106 7.70 9.65 -0.20
CA ALA A 106 9.03 9.95 -0.73
C ALA A 106 9.33 9.06 -1.93
N THR A 107 9.70 9.68 -3.03
CA THR A 107 10.30 8.98 -4.16
C THR A 107 11.81 9.13 -4.08
N MET A 108 12.49 8.63 -5.10
CA MET A 108 13.95 8.76 -5.13
C MET A 108 14.42 10.21 -5.24
N THR A 109 13.58 11.10 -5.74
CA THR A 109 13.99 12.49 -5.98
C THR A 109 13.12 13.52 -5.29
N HIS A 110 11.93 13.16 -4.83
CA HIS A 110 10.97 14.13 -4.29
C HIS A 110 10.29 13.63 -3.03
N LEU A 111 9.91 14.57 -2.18
CA LEU A 111 9.03 14.31 -1.06
C LEU A 111 7.70 15.00 -1.36
N TYR A 112 6.64 14.20 -1.39
CA TYR A 112 5.29 14.70 -1.64
C TYR A 112 4.51 14.78 -0.35
N ALA A 113 3.80 15.88 -0.16
CA ALA A 113 2.88 16.02 0.95
C ALA A 113 1.47 16.09 0.37
N VAL A 114 0.64 15.13 0.74
CA VAL A 114 -0.74 15.04 0.26
C VAL A 114 -1.66 15.26 1.45
N GLN A 115 -2.48 16.27 1.37
CA GLN A 115 -3.35 16.60 2.48
C GLN A 115 -4.51 15.62 2.53
N ASN A 116 -4.72 15.04 3.71
CA ASN A 116 -5.79 14.08 3.89
C ASN A 116 -7.13 14.78 3.68
N GLY A 117 -8.02 14.13 2.93
CA GLY A 117 -9.31 14.69 2.64
C GLY A 117 -9.32 15.71 1.54
N ALA A 118 -8.17 16.17 1.10
CA ALA A 118 -8.09 17.01 -0.07
C ALA A 118 -8.47 16.18 -1.28
N HIS A 119 -8.99 16.79 -2.26
CA HIS A 119 -9.59 16.08 -3.38
C HIS A 119 -8.58 15.63 -4.40
N GLY A 120 -7.56 14.98 -3.95
CA GLY A 120 -6.61 14.41 -4.86
C GLY A 120 -5.78 15.43 -5.62
N ASP A 121 -6.31 16.56 -5.87
CA ASP A 121 -5.58 17.58 -6.58
C ASP A 121 -4.44 18.13 -5.75
N ALA A 122 -4.52 17.98 -4.48
CA ALA A 122 -3.44 18.42 -3.62
C ALA A 122 -2.15 17.71 -3.96
N ALA A 123 -2.25 16.55 -4.53
CA ALA A 123 -1.07 15.77 -4.82
C ALA A 123 -0.12 16.48 -5.75
N GLY A 124 -0.59 17.40 -6.51
CA GLY A 124 0.28 18.10 -7.42
C GLY A 124 1.10 19.17 -6.79
N ASN A 125 0.90 19.40 -5.61
CA ASN A 125 1.49 20.55 -4.99
C ASN A 125 2.78 20.38 -4.34
#